data_986a7481f73657fe99611bd6161b5e52
#
_entry.id   986a7481f73657fe99611bd6161b5e52
#
_cell.length_a   1.000
_cell.length_b   1.000
_cell.length_c   1.000
_cell.angle_alpha   90.00
_cell.angle_beta   90.00
_cell.angle_gamma   90.00
#
_symmetry.space_group_name_H-M   'P 1'
#
loop_
_entity.id
_entity.type
_entity.pdbx_description
1 polymer ?
#
loop_
_entity_poly.entity_id
_entity_poly.type
_entity_poly.pdbx_seq_one_letter_code
_entity_poly.pdbx_strand_id
1 'polypeptide(L)'
;MNIQRLILRDFRNLHACDLELTEGVHILCGENGQGKTNLLESIYILSNLSSFRSAHLKDLILYGATYGRILGRIRSGGVQKELMVFIREGGKIVKVNGHAVGRGVDYFGEFAALLFSPDSLKWVQGGPEFRRRFMDTAISRIDRNYLLQLKEYKRVLYQRNRLLRLIHESKAPRETLKAWNEQLVQTGSRILEKRLDYLRDLAPVLREVFKAFFQKAAEIRIQYHSSWFRIPKLNGAMADLSVWTGRFRQGIEQKEDEEVRQRTGLIGPHLDDLDFLVDGRPLKPGSSRGEMRMFAISLTLSEAKLYRNKKRRFPVLLLDDVTSELDRKRQEILCKQIESLGQVFLTTTDDSFVGKMKSCARIFQVQKGEIILVT
;
A
#
# COMPACT_ATOMS: atom_id res chain seq x y z
N MET A 1 -7.83 2.99 15.44
CA MET A 1 -8.73 2.15 14.59
C MET A 1 -8.34 0.72 14.84
N ASN A 2 -9.31 -0.14 15.14
CA ASN A 2 -9.05 -1.55 15.43
C ASN A 2 -10.21 -2.44 14.94
N ILE A 3 -9.89 -3.71 14.70
CA ILE A 3 -10.86 -4.79 14.49
C ILE A 3 -11.18 -5.37 15.84
N GLN A 4 -12.46 -5.44 16.21
CA GLN A 4 -12.93 -6.03 17.46
C GLN A 4 -13.38 -7.47 17.30
N ARG A 5 -13.89 -7.85 16.11
CA ARG A 5 -14.24 -9.23 15.77
C ARG A 5 -13.99 -9.47 14.30
N LEU A 6 -13.43 -10.63 13.99
CA LEU A 6 -13.17 -11.08 12.62
C LEU A 6 -13.82 -12.45 12.42
N ILE A 7 -14.74 -12.52 11.45
CA ILE A 7 -15.43 -13.77 11.11
C ILE A 7 -15.11 -14.13 9.66
N LEU A 8 -14.59 -15.33 9.47
CA LEU A 8 -14.29 -15.89 8.15
C LEU A 8 -15.14 -17.13 7.90
N ARG A 9 -15.51 -17.33 6.65
CA ARG A 9 -16.14 -18.55 6.16
C ARG A 9 -15.58 -18.88 4.79
N ASP A 10 -15.08 -20.09 4.65
CA ASP A 10 -14.59 -20.68 3.41
C ASP A 10 -13.59 -19.78 2.67
N PHE A 11 -12.65 -19.19 3.43
CA PHE A 11 -11.63 -18.28 2.91
C PHE A 11 -10.26 -18.96 2.88
N ARG A 12 -9.69 -19.16 1.70
CA ARG A 12 -8.41 -19.87 1.49
C ARG A 12 -8.47 -21.28 2.10
N ASN A 13 -7.62 -21.57 3.11
CA ASN A 13 -7.65 -22.81 3.88
C ASN A 13 -8.41 -22.68 5.22
N LEU A 14 -9.05 -21.53 5.48
CA LEU A 14 -9.80 -21.26 6.70
C LEU A 14 -11.29 -21.57 6.47
N HIS A 15 -11.77 -22.71 6.94
CA HIS A 15 -13.18 -23.10 6.76
C HIS A 15 -14.11 -22.24 7.62
N ALA A 16 -13.81 -22.10 8.90
CA ALA A 16 -14.54 -21.25 9.83
C ALA A 16 -13.57 -20.62 10.84
N CYS A 17 -13.72 -19.32 11.04
CA CYS A 17 -12.94 -18.60 12.05
C CYS A 17 -13.84 -17.52 12.65
N ASP A 18 -13.84 -17.39 13.97
CA ASP A 18 -14.54 -16.34 14.70
C ASP A 18 -13.65 -15.89 15.86
N LEU A 19 -13.03 -14.73 15.70
CA LEU A 19 -12.04 -14.21 16.63
C LEU A 19 -12.50 -12.90 17.26
N GLU A 20 -12.51 -12.84 18.58
CA GLU A 20 -12.59 -11.60 19.33
C GLU A 20 -11.18 -11.03 19.52
N LEU A 21 -11.01 -9.78 19.12
CA LEU A 21 -9.74 -9.10 19.01
C LEU A 21 -9.75 -7.82 19.86
N THR A 22 -8.59 -7.50 20.44
CA THR A 22 -8.38 -6.31 21.26
C THR A 22 -7.43 -5.32 20.56
N GLU A 23 -7.15 -4.20 21.18
CA GLU A 23 -6.01 -3.36 20.82
C GLU A 23 -4.70 -4.04 21.21
N GLY A 24 -3.58 -3.58 20.64
CA GLY A 24 -2.25 -4.12 20.91
C GLY A 24 -1.76 -5.14 19.90
N VAL A 25 -0.78 -5.93 20.29
CA VAL A 25 -0.07 -6.85 19.40
C VAL A 25 -0.72 -8.24 19.44
N HIS A 26 -0.95 -8.82 18.27
CA HIS A 26 -1.47 -10.17 18.06
C HIS A 26 -0.43 -10.95 17.27
N ILE A 27 0.06 -12.05 17.83
CA ILE A 27 1.06 -12.92 17.21
C ILE A 27 0.37 -14.20 16.74
N LEU A 28 0.51 -14.50 15.47
CA LEU A 28 0.06 -15.74 14.84
C LEU A 28 1.28 -16.65 14.68
N CYS A 29 1.37 -17.70 15.49
CA CYS A 29 2.46 -18.66 15.46
C CYS A 29 2.00 -20.01 14.91
N GLY A 30 2.95 -20.81 14.41
CA GLY A 30 2.72 -22.12 13.80
C GLY A 30 3.60 -22.36 12.59
N GLU A 31 3.59 -23.57 12.06
CA GLU A 31 4.39 -23.95 10.90
C GLU A 31 3.98 -23.22 9.61
N ASN A 32 4.79 -23.34 8.58
CA ASN A 32 4.47 -22.77 7.27
C ASN A 32 3.27 -23.51 6.64
N GLY A 33 2.45 -22.76 5.88
CA GLY A 33 1.27 -23.33 5.21
C GLY A 33 0.04 -23.49 6.09
N GLN A 34 0.10 -23.26 7.41
CA GLN A 34 -1.02 -23.50 8.32
C GLN A 34 -2.17 -22.49 8.21
N GLY A 35 -1.98 -21.30 7.59
CA GLY A 35 -3.03 -20.31 7.40
C GLY A 35 -2.74 -18.94 8.02
N LYS A 36 -1.57 -18.74 8.66
CA LYS A 36 -1.17 -17.46 9.28
C LYS A 36 -1.32 -16.28 8.32
N THR A 37 -0.67 -16.35 7.17
CA THR A 37 -0.74 -15.32 6.11
C THR A 37 -2.16 -15.15 5.57
N ASN A 38 -2.97 -16.21 5.53
CA ASN A 38 -4.36 -16.13 5.05
C ASN A 38 -5.24 -15.30 5.99
N LEU A 39 -5.00 -15.35 7.32
CA LEU A 39 -5.68 -14.45 8.25
C LEU A 39 -5.30 -12.99 7.98
N LEU A 40 -4.00 -12.68 7.81
CA LEU A 40 -3.56 -11.33 7.46
C LEU A 40 -4.17 -10.86 6.14
N GLU A 41 -4.24 -11.77 5.15
CA GLU A 41 -4.82 -11.48 3.84
C GLU A 41 -6.31 -11.11 3.96
N SER A 42 -7.07 -11.76 4.82
CA SER A 42 -8.48 -11.43 5.06
C SER A 42 -8.64 -10.01 5.61
N ILE A 43 -7.81 -9.61 6.57
CA ILE A 43 -7.81 -8.26 7.13
C ILE A 43 -7.39 -7.22 6.06
N TYR A 44 -6.39 -7.56 5.26
CA TYR A 44 -5.95 -6.70 4.15
C TYR A 44 -7.06 -6.50 3.11
N ILE A 45 -7.81 -7.56 2.78
CA ILE A 45 -8.96 -7.47 1.85
C ILE A 45 -10.06 -6.58 2.40
N LEU A 46 -10.35 -6.64 3.71
CA LEU A 46 -11.29 -5.70 4.34
C LEU A 46 -10.85 -4.24 4.22
N SER A 47 -9.55 -3.95 4.12
CA SER A 47 -9.06 -2.58 3.93
C SER A 47 -8.99 -2.16 2.46
N ASN A 48 -8.48 -3.03 1.60
CA ASN A 48 -8.07 -2.65 0.24
C ASN A 48 -8.96 -3.23 -0.86
N LEU A 49 -9.93 -4.07 -0.52
CA LEU A 49 -10.80 -4.79 -1.45
C LEU A 49 -10.04 -5.61 -2.51
N SER A 50 -8.79 -5.95 -2.25
CA SER A 50 -7.93 -6.73 -3.13
C SER A 50 -6.97 -7.58 -2.32
N SER A 51 -6.59 -8.74 -2.84
CA SER A 51 -5.52 -9.54 -2.27
C SER A 51 -4.16 -8.93 -2.60
N PHE A 52 -3.17 -9.15 -1.74
CA PHE A 52 -1.77 -8.85 -2.02
C PHE A 52 -1.02 -10.03 -2.65
N ARG A 53 -1.62 -11.24 -2.69
CA ARG A 53 -1.02 -12.48 -3.21
C ARG A 53 -1.60 -12.93 -4.54
N SER A 54 -2.88 -12.74 -4.77
CA SER A 54 -3.57 -13.20 -5.97
C SER A 54 -4.46 -12.12 -6.59
N ALA A 55 -4.46 -12.06 -7.92
CA ALA A 55 -5.39 -11.24 -8.70
C ALA A 55 -6.74 -11.94 -8.91
N HIS A 56 -6.81 -13.26 -8.73
CA HIS A 56 -8.00 -14.06 -9.03
C HIS A 56 -8.85 -14.27 -7.78
N LEU A 57 -10.13 -13.90 -7.83
CA LEU A 57 -11.07 -14.06 -6.72
C LEU A 57 -11.29 -15.53 -6.35
N LYS A 58 -11.22 -16.42 -7.32
CA LYS A 58 -11.37 -17.88 -7.11
C LYS A 58 -10.35 -18.42 -6.12
N ASP A 59 -9.12 -17.90 -6.15
CA ASP A 59 -8.06 -18.35 -5.24
C ASP A 59 -8.33 -17.97 -3.78
N LEU A 60 -9.25 -17.06 -3.51
CA LEU A 60 -9.63 -16.61 -2.17
C LEU A 60 -10.70 -17.49 -1.52
N ILE A 61 -11.32 -18.38 -2.29
CA ILE A 61 -12.37 -19.27 -1.83
C ILE A 61 -11.74 -20.63 -1.45
N LEU A 62 -12.21 -21.25 -0.37
CA LEU A 62 -11.79 -22.58 0.02
C LEU A 62 -12.07 -23.58 -1.11
N TYR A 63 -11.11 -24.48 -1.35
CA TYR A 63 -11.28 -25.51 -2.37
C TYR A 63 -12.54 -26.34 -2.12
N GLY A 64 -13.38 -26.48 -3.13
CA GLY A 64 -14.69 -27.16 -3.04
C GLY A 64 -15.85 -26.28 -2.57
N ALA A 65 -15.59 -25.06 -2.07
CA ALA A 65 -16.65 -24.13 -1.71
C ALA A 65 -17.05 -23.23 -2.90
N THR A 66 -18.31 -22.74 -2.88
CA THR A 66 -18.85 -21.88 -3.94
C THR A 66 -18.68 -20.39 -3.64
N TYR A 67 -18.40 -20.02 -2.38
CA TYR A 67 -18.18 -18.64 -1.96
C TYR A 67 -17.25 -18.60 -0.74
N GLY A 68 -16.67 -17.42 -0.51
CA GLY A 68 -15.95 -17.08 0.71
C GLY A 68 -16.52 -15.80 1.32
N ARG A 69 -16.47 -15.66 2.64
CA ARG A 69 -16.95 -14.47 3.34
C ARG A 69 -15.95 -14.00 4.38
N ILE A 70 -15.70 -12.69 4.38
CA ILE A 70 -14.93 -11.98 5.38
C ILE A 70 -15.84 -10.93 6.00
N LEU A 71 -16.00 -10.96 7.33
CA LEU A 71 -16.74 -9.98 8.09
C LEU A 71 -15.87 -9.45 9.22
N GLY A 72 -15.74 -8.13 9.33
CA GLY A 72 -15.01 -7.45 10.38
C GLY A 72 -15.89 -6.43 11.11
N ARG A 73 -15.99 -6.54 12.45
CA ARG A 73 -16.49 -5.43 13.27
C ARG A 73 -15.32 -4.56 13.65
N ILE A 74 -15.35 -3.31 13.18
CA ILE A 74 -14.28 -2.35 13.39
C ILE A 74 -14.74 -1.22 14.29
N ARG A 75 -13.80 -0.65 15.07
CA ARG A 75 -14.00 0.60 15.81
C ARG A 75 -13.05 1.66 15.25
N SER A 76 -13.59 2.80 14.84
CA SER A 76 -12.82 3.87 14.23
C SER A 76 -13.36 5.23 14.67
N GLY A 77 -12.54 6.02 15.38
CA GLY A 77 -12.96 7.33 15.89
C GLY A 77 -14.18 7.29 16.82
N GLY A 78 -14.29 6.25 17.65
CA GLY A 78 -15.43 6.03 18.56
C GLY A 78 -16.65 5.36 17.90
N VAL A 79 -16.72 5.29 16.58
CA VAL A 79 -17.84 4.69 15.85
C VAL A 79 -17.54 3.23 15.54
N GLN A 80 -18.51 2.37 15.83
CA GLN A 80 -18.51 0.96 15.44
C GLN A 80 -19.11 0.79 14.04
N LYS A 81 -18.49 -0.04 13.21
CA LYS A 81 -18.98 -0.39 11.87
C LYS A 81 -18.78 -1.87 11.61
N GLU A 82 -19.69 -2.44 10.84
CA GLU A 82 -19.55 -3.79 10.31
C GLU A 82 -19.20 -3.72 8.82
N LEU A 83 -18.08 -4.34 8.46
CA LEU A 83 -17.60 -4.42 7.08
C LEU A 83 -17.69 -5.88 6.62
N MET A 84 -18.26 -6.11 5.46
CA MET A 84 -18.35 -7.45 4.88
C MET A 84 -17.89 -7.46 3.43
N VAL A 85 -17.07 -8.47 3.10
CA VAL A 85 -16.69 -8.80 1.73
C VAL A 85 -17.15 -10.24 1.48
N PHE A 86 -18.09 -10.39 0.59
CA PHE A 86 -18.57 -11.67 0.09
C PHE A 86 -17.95 -11.93 -1.29
N ILE A 87 -17.30 -13.07 -1.46
CA ILE A 87 -16.51 -13.42 -2.65
C ILE A 87 -17.15 -14.63 -3.32
N ARG A 88 -17.34 -14.55 -4.63
CA ARG A 88 -17.81 -15.64 -5.48
C ARG A 88 -17.07 -15.62 -6.81
N GLU A 89 -17.19 -16.68 -7.60
CA GLU A 89 -16.45 -16.82 -8.87
C GLU A 89 -16.70 -15.65 -9.85
N GLY A 90 -17.87 -15.05 -9.90
CA GLY A 90 -18.20 -13.94 -10.80
C GLY A 90 -18.01 -12.54 -10.23
N GLY A 91 -17.44 -12.39 -9.02
CA GLY A 91 -17.26 -11.07 -8.42
C GLY A 91 -17.30 -11.05 -6.91
N LYS A 92 -17.36 -9.85 -6.35
CA LYS A 92 -17.48 -9.62 -4.91
C LYS A 92 -18.57 -8.63 -4.59
N ILE A 93 -19.25 -8.84 -3.46
CA ILE A 93 -20.21 -7.92 -2.87
C ILE A 93 -19.58 -7.35 -1.60
N VAL A 94 -19.60 -6.03 -1.49
CA VAL A 94 -19.05 -5.31 -0.35
C VAL A 94 -20.21 -4.63 0.39
N LYS A 95 -20.26 -4.77 1.71
CA LYS A 95 -21.28 -4.12 2.54
C LYS A 95 -20.64 -3.36 3.69
N VAL A 96 -21.26 -2.25 4.07
CA VAL A 96 -20.96 -1.46 5.28
C VAL A 96 -22.26 -1.36 6.08
N ASN A 97 -22.26 -1.84 7.31
CA ASN A 97 -23.45 -1.91 8.17
C ASN A 97 -24.66 -2.55 7.48
N GLY A 98 -24.45 -3.66 6.77
CA GLY A 98 -25.50 -4.38 6.02
C GLY A 98 -25.86 -3.80 4.64
N HIS A 99 -25.50 -2.54 4.34
CA HIS A 99 -25.83 -1.87 3.08
C HIS A 99 -24.75 -2.13 2.02
N ALA A 100 -25.18 -2.52 0.83
CA ALA A 100 -24.25 -2.77 -0.28
C ALA A 100 -23.59 -1.46 -0.77
N VAL A 101 -22.28 -1.52 -1.02
CA VAL A 101 -21.50 -0.40 -1.56
C VAL A 101 -21.32 -0.61 -3.05
N GLY A 102 -21.90 0.29 -3.86
CA GLY A 102 -21.91 0.15 -5.32
C GLY A 102 -20.53 0.42 -5.95
N ARG A 103 -19.74 1.36 -5.41
CA ARG A 103 -18.43 1.71 -5.95
C ARG A 103 -17.34 1.56 -4.89
N GLY A 104 -16.25 0.87 -5.22
CA GLY A 104 -15.13 0.67 -4.29
C GLY A 104 -14.55 1.97 -3.73
N VAL A 105 -14.70 3.10 -4.42
CA VAL A 105 -14.27 4.42 -3.90
C VAL A 105 -15.08 4.84 -2.67
N ASP A 106 -16.35 4.46 -2.59
CA ASP A 106 -17.23 4.81 -1.47
C ASP A 106 -16.91 3.99 -0.23
N TYR A 107 -16.26 2.85 -0.40
CA TYR A 107 -15.73 2.01 0.68
C TYR A 107 -14.36 2.50 1.21
N PHE A 108 -13.56 3.13 0.33
CA PHE A 108 -12.18 3.47 0.69
C PHE A 108 -12.12 4.50 1.83
N GLY A 109 -11.35 4.19 2.87
CA GLY A 109 -11.23 5.03 4.08
C GLY A 109 -12.10 4.60 5.26
N GLU A 110 -13.01 3.63 5.07
CA GLU A 110 -13.78 3.03 6.17
C GLU A 110 -12.86 2.29 7.14
N PHE A 111 -11.90 1.56 6.60
CA PHE A 111 -10.90 0.82 7.34
C PHE A 111 -9.53 0.97 6.67
N ALA A 112 -8.46 1.07 7.45
CA ALA A 112 -7.10 1.13 6.94
C ALA A 112 -6.22 0.05 7.59
N ALA A 113 -5.64 -0.80 6.75
CA ALA A 113 -4.61 -1.74 7.12
C ALA A 113 -3.37 -1.54 6.25
N LEU A 114 -2.20 -1.53 6.87
CA LEU A 114 -0.90 -1.48 6.21
C LEU A 114 -0.27 -2.86 6.27
N LEU A 115 0.41 -3.24 5.21
CA LEU A 115 1.04 -4.55 5.11
C LEU A 115 2.54 -4.41 4.88
N PHE A 116 3.32 -5.10 5.70
CA PHE A 116 4.65 -5.58 5.37
C PHE A 116 4.56 -7.08 5.05
N SER A 117 5.13 -7.50 3.95
CA SER A 117 5.27 -8.90 3.55
C SER A 117 6.60 -9.06 2.80
N PRO A 118 7.06 -10.28 2.51
CA PRO A 118 8.23 -10.50 1.66
C PRO A 118 8.15 -9.76 0.31
N ASP A 119 6.95 -9.60 -0.24
CA ASP A 119 6.70 -8.83 -1.46
C ASP A 119 6.95 -7.32 -1.33
N SER A 120 6.99 -6.79 -0.11
CA SER A 120 7.33 -5.38 0.14
C SER A 120 8.78 -5.05 -0.28
N LEU A 121 9.65 -6.04 -0.39
CA LEU A 121 10.99 -5.87 -0.95
C LEU A 121 10.98 -5.41 -2.42
N LYS A 122 9.89 -5.63 -3.15
CA LYS A 122 9.69 -5.13 -4.52
C LYS A 122 9.67 -3.60 -4.60
N TRP A 123 9.48 -2.87 -3.49
CA TRP A 123 9.61 -1.41 -3.48
C TRP A 123 11.06 -0.97 -3.72
N VAL A 124 12.02 -1.82 -3.38
CA VAL A 124 13.46 -1.59 -3.60
C VAL A 124 13.96 -2.36 -4.84
N GLN A 125 13.62 -3.64 -4.93
CA GLN A 125 14.16 -4.56 -5.95
C GLN A 125 13.40 -4.51 -7.27
N GLY A 126 12.12 -4.15 -7.22
CA GLY A 126 11.22 -4.16 -8.36
C GLY A 126 11.34 -2.90 -9.22
N GLY A 127 10.60 -2.90 -10.31
CA GLY A 127 10.51 -1.77 -11.23
C GLY A 127 9.76 -0.55 -10.66
N PRO A 128 9.74 0.55 -11.41
CA PRO A 128 9.06 1.78 -11.02
C PRO A 128 7.57 1.61 -10.67
N GLU A 129 6.92 0.62 -11.27
CA GLU A 129 5.49 0.32 -11.05
C GLU A 129 5.18 -0.05 -9.59
N PHE A 130 6.10 -0.76 -8.90
CA PHE A 130 5.93 -1.12 -7.49
C PHE A 130 6.04 0.12 -6.59
N ARG A 131 6.98 1.02 -6.88
CA ARG A 131 7.17 2.26 -6.13
C ARG A 131 6.02 3.24 -6.35
N ARG A 132 5.55 3.39 -7.60
CA ARG A 132 4.34 4.17 -7.88
C ARG A 132 3.11 3.61 -7.17
N ARG A 133 2.91 2.27 -7.24
CA ARG A 133 1.80 1.61 -6.56
C ARG A 133 1.84 1.82 -5.05
N PHE A 134 3.02 1.74 -4.44
CA PHE A 134 3.20 2.05 -3.02
C PHE A 134 2.71 3.48 -2.72
N MET A 135 3.24 4.50 -3.39
CA MET A 135 2.84 5.89 -3.20
C MET A 135 1.34 6.09 -3.40
N ASP A 136 0.82 5.64 -4.53
CA ASP A 136 -0.58 5.85 -4.90
C ASP A 136 -1.53 5.20 -3.88
N THR A 137 -1.17 4.03 -3.36
CA THR A 137 -1.95 3.35 -2.33
C THR A 137 -1.87 4.09 -0.99
N ALA A 138 -0.68 4.52 -0.58
CA ALA A 138 -0.46 5.23 0.67
C ALA A 138 -1.20 6.59 0.69
N ILE A 139 -1.07 7.37 -0.39
CA ILE A 139 -1.76 8.66 -0.51
C ILE A 139 -3.28 8.47 -0.55
N SER A 140 -3.77 7.46 -1.29
CA SER A 140 -5.21 7.18 -1.39
C SER A 140 -5.84 6.83 -0.04
N ARG A 141 -5.11 6.19 0.87
CA ARG A 141 -5.56 5.91 2.24
C ARG A 141 -5.74 7.18 3.08
N ILE A 142 -4.92 8.18 2.82
CA ILE A 142 -4.95 9.47 3.52
C ILE A 142 -5.92 10.44 2.84
N ASP A 143 -5.95 10.48 1.52
CA ASP A 143 -6.73 11.43 0.73
C ASP A 143 -7.62 10.71 -0.31
N ARG A 144 -8.93 10.64 -0.01
CA ARG A 144 -9.91 10.04 -0.93
C ARG A 144 -9.98 10.78 -2.28
N ASN A 145 -9.78 12.10 -2.27
CA ASN A 145 -9.81 12.89 -3.50
C ASN A 145 -8.65 12.50 -4.44
N TYR A 146 -7.49 12.15 -3.86
CA TYR A 146 -6.39 11.62 -4.66
C TYR A 146 -6.76 10.35 -5.42
N LEU A 147 -7.49 9.41 -4.79
CA LEU A 147 -7.95 8.19 -5.45
C LEU A 147 -8.89 8.50 -6.63
N LEU A 148 -9.77 9.50 -6.49
CA LEU A 148 -10.65 9.95 -7.58
C LEU A 148 -9.83 10.57 -8.71
N GLN A 149 -8.89 11.46 -8.38
CA GLN A 149 -7.99 12.10 -9.37
C GLN A 149 -7.13 11.07 -10.10
N LEU A 150 -6.61 10.06 -9.39
CA LEU A 150 -5.82 8.98 -9.99
C LEU A 150 -6.64 8.14 -10.98
N LYS A 151 -7.90 7.85 -10.66
CA LYS A 151 -8.82 7.16 -11.58
C LYS A 151 -9.11 7.99 -12.80
N GLU A 152 -9.39 9.28 -12.61
CA GLU A 152 -9.65 10.20 -13.72
C GLU A 152 -8.42 10.35 -14.62
N TYR A 153 -7.24 10.54 -14.05
CA TYR A 153 -5.98 10.58 -14.79
C TYR A 153 -5.78 9.32 -15.66
N LYS A 154 -5.99 8.14 -15.08
CA LYS A 154 -5.88 6.87 -15.82
C LYS A 154 -6.91 6.77 -16.96
N ARG A 155 -8.12 7.25 -16.74
CA ARG A 155 -9.16 7.32 -17.77
C ARG A 155 -8.76 8.23 -18.91
N VAL A 156 -8.31 9.45 -18.60
CA VAL A 156 -7.84 10.44 -19.58
C VAL A 156 -6.66 9.91 -20.38
N LEU A 157 -5.66 9.34 -19.70
CA LEU A 157 -4.48 8.73 -20.33
C LEU A 157 -4.86 7.59 -21.29
N TYR A 158 -5.78 6.72 -20.88
CA TYR A 158 -6.26 5.63 -21.73
C TYR A 158 -6.95 6.15 -23.01
N GLN A 159 -7.84 7.13 -22.89
CA GLN A 159 -8.54 7.72 -24.04
C GLN A 159 -7.57 8.46 -24.97
N ARG A 160 -6.63 9.22 -24.37
CA ARG A 160 -5.60 9.91 -25.13
C ARG A 160 -4.69 8.92 -25.90
N ASN A 161 -4.25 7.84 -25.27
CA ASN A 161 -3.44 6.81 -25.94
C ASN A 161 -4.21 6.12 -27.08
N ARG A 162 -5.53 5.91 -26.90
CA ARG A 162 -6.38 5.42 -27.98
C ARG A 162 -6.42 6.41 -29.15
N LEU A 163 -6.52 7.70 -28.86
CA LEU A 163 -6.55 8.75 -29.88
C LEU A 163 -5.20 8.86 -30.60
N LEU A 164 -4.06 8.78 -29.91
CA LEU A 164 -2.73 8.73 -30.53
C LEU A 164 -2.59 7.62 -31.57
N ARG A 165 -3.19 6.44 -31.32
CA ARG A 165 -3.22 5.34 -32.28
C ARG A 165 -4.04 5.69 -33.52
N LEU A 166 -5.24 6.26 -33.33
CA LEU A 166 -6.09 6.68 -34.44
C LEU A 166 -5.45 7.76 -35.32
N ILE A 167 -4.74 8.72 -34.71
CA ILE A 167 -4.00 9.75 -35.43
C ILE A 167 -2.85 9.14 -36.23
N HIS A 168 -2.09 8.24 -35.62
CA HIS A 168 -1.02 7.52 -36.31
C HIS A 168 -1.53 6.75 -37.55
N GLU A 169 -2.74 6.19 -37.45
CA GLU A 169 -3.42 5.48 -38.53
C GLU A 169 -4.15 6.42 -39.49
N SER A 170 -3.99 7.74 -39.37
CA SER A 170 -4.69 8.77 -40.17
C SER A 170 -6.25 8.69 -40.09
N LYS A 171 -6.79 8.13 -38.99
CA LYS A 171 -8.22 7.98 -38.73
C LYS A 171 -8.81 9.09 -37.87
N ALA A 172 -7.98 9.99 -37.34
CA ALA A 172 -8.42 11.14 -36.57
C ALA A 172 -7.47 12.35 -36.79
N PRO A 173 -7.99 13.59 -36.76
CA PRO A 173 -7.16 14.78 -36.88
C PRO A 173 -6.42 15.07 -35.58
N ARG A 174 -5.21 15.66 -35.66
CA ARG A 174 -4.35 15.97 -34.49
C ARG A 174 -4.96 16.97 -33.51
N GLU A 175 -5.77 17.89 -34.02
CA GLU A 175 -6.44 18.92 -33.23
C GLU A 175 -7.30 18.33 -32.12
N THR A 176 -7.77 17.09 -32.30
CA THR A 176 -8.56 16.35 -31.30
C THR A 176 -7.75 16.04 -30.03
N LEU A 177 -6.41 16.07 -30.10
CA LEU A 177 -5.56 15.87 -28.90
C LEU A 177 -5.64 17.03 -27.92
N LYS A 178 -5.92 18.26 -28.39
CA LYS A 178 -5.84 19.47 -27.55
C LYS A 178 -6.66 19.36 -26.27
N ALA A 179 -7.90 18.90 -26.37
CA ALA A 179 -8.77 18.76 -25.20
C ALA A 179 -8.27 17.67 -24.21
N TRP A 180 -7.77 16.55 -24.76
CA TRP A 180 -7.22 15.49 -23.93
C TRP A 180 -5.87 15.84 -23.30
N ASN A 181 -5.03 16.60 -24.02
CA ASN A 181 -3.77 17.15 -23.51
C ASN A 181 -4.05 18.02 -22.28
N GLU A 182 -5.01 18.95 -22.38
CA GLU A 182 -5.35 19.84 -21.27
C GLU A 182 -5.89 19.07 -20.06
N GLN A 183 -6.78 18.10 -20.26
CA GLN A 183 -7.27 17.24 -19.17
C GLN A 183 -6.14 16.41 -18.54
N LEU A 184 -5.21 15.88 -19.35
CA LEU A 184 -4.07 15.12 -18.86
C LEU A 184 -3.14 16.00 -18.01
N VAL A 185 -2.86 17.24 -18.47
CA VAL A 185 -2.07 18.23 -17.75
C VAL A 185 -2.70 18.54 -16.40
N GLN A 186 -3.98 18.87 -16.37
CA GLN A 186 -4.70 19.25 -15.14
C GLN A 186 -4.73 18.11 -14.11
N THR A 187 -5.05 16.89 -14.56
CA THR A 187 -5.12 15.74 -13.65
C THR A 187 -3.74 15.27 -13.22
N GLY A 188 -2.76 15.23 -14.12
CA GLY A 188 -1.41 14.76 -13.86
C GLY A 188 -0.61 15.68 -12.94
N SER A 189 -0.75 17.00 -13.10
CA SER A 189 -0.09 17.99 -12.23
C SER A 189 -0.56 17.87 -10.78
N ARG A 190 -1.86 17.65 -10.55
CA ARG A 190 -2.41 17.42 -9.21
C ARG A 190 -1.88 16.12 -8.58
N ILE A 191 -1.72 15.05 -9.38
CA ILE A 191 -1.11 13.81 -8.89
C ILE A 191 0.33 14.05 -8.47
N LEU A 192 1.11 14.76 -9.29
CA LEU A 192 2.50 15.09 -8.97
C LEU A 192 2.59 15.89 -7.66
N GLU A 193 1.82 16.98 -7.55
CA GLU A 193 1.77 17.82 -6.34
C GLU A 193 1.52 16.95 -5.08
N LYS A 194 0.49 16.12 -5.10
CA LYS A 194 0.14 15.24 -3.98
C LYS A 194 1.22 14.22 -3.65
N ARG A 195 1.90 13.67 -4.65
CA ARG A 195 3.03 12.75 -4.43
C ARG A 195 4.20 13.45 -3.77
N LEU A 196 4.56 14.66 -4.24
CA LEU A 196 5.64 15.43 -3.67
C LEU A 196 5.34 15.87 -2.22
N ASP A 197 4.12 16.32 -1.94
CA ASP A 197 3.66 16.63 -0.58
C ASP A 197 3.76 15.42 0.35
N TYR A 198 3.28 14.26 -0.12
CA TYR A 198 3.38 13.02 0.66
C TYR A 198 4.82 12.64 0.97
N LEU A 199 5.72 12.71 -0.02
CA LEU A 199 7.14 12.37 0.17
C LEU A 199 7.85 13.36 1.09
N ARG A 200 7.51 14.65 1.02
CA ARG A 200 8.03 15.68 1.93
C ARG A 200 7.66 15.35 3.37
N ASP A 201 6.41 14.94 3.61
CA ASP A 201 5.93 14.59 4.94
C ASP A 201 6.47 13.23 5.44
N LEU A 202 6.69 12.27 4.52
CA LEU A 202 7.22 10.94 4.82
C LEU A 202 8.71 10.96 5.16
N ALA A 203 9.50 11.76 4.46
CA ALA A 203 10.96 11.73 4.54
C ALA A 203 11.53 11.95 5.98
N PRO A 204 11.03 12.92 6.79
CA PRO A 204 11.51 13.08 8.17
C PRO A 204 11.12 11.90 9.07
N VAL A 205 9.90 11.35 8.90
CA VAL A 205 9.42 10.20 9.68
C VAL A 205 10.25 8.95 9.33
N LEU A 206 10.54 8.74 8.04
CA LEU A 206 11.37 7.62 7.60
C LEU A 206 12.80 7.72 8.15
N ARG A 207 13.38 8.92 8.20
CA ARG A 207 14.71 9.12 8.81
C ARG A 207 14.73 8.74 10.28
N GLU A 208 13.71 9.15 11.04
CA GLU A 208 13.59 8.82 12.46
C GLU A 208 13.49 7.30 12.68
N VAL A 209 12.57 6.64 11.98
CA VAL A 209 12.34 5.19 12.13
C VAL A 209 13.56 4.40 11.67
N PHE A 210 14.16 4.75 10.53
CA PHE A 210 15.32 4.08 9.98
C PHE A 210 16.53 4.16 10.92
N LYS A 211 16.79 5.34 11.51
CA LYS A 211 17.86 5.56 12.48
C LYS A 211 17.73 4.64 13.70
N ALA A 212 16.52 4.37 14.17
CA ALA A 212 16.29 3.48 15.30
C ALA A 212 16.81 2.05 15.05
N PHE A 213 16.66 1.55 13.81
CA PHE A 213 17.10 0.20 13.44
C PHE A 213 18.59 0.09 13.12
N PHE A 214 19.20 1.12 12.55
CA PHE A 214 20.57 1.03 12.04
C PHE A 214 21.66 1.50 12.99
N GLN A 215 21.33 2.14 14.12
CA GLN A 215 22.25 2.61 15.17
C GLN A 215 23.49 3.38 14.67
N LYS A 216 23.68 3.52 13.37
CA LYS A 216 24.65 4.36 12.69
C LYS A 216 23.93 5.61 12.22
N ALA A 217 24.65 6.69 12.09
CA ALA A 217 24.13 7.94 11.50
C ALA A 217 23.92 7.79 9.98
N ALA A 218 23.27 6.68 9.55
CA ALA A 218 22.98 6.46 8.15
C ALA A 218 21.96 7.50 7.67
N GLU A 219 22.34 8.29 6.67
CA GLU A 219 21.47 9.29 6.08
C GLU A 219 20.58 8.65 5.02
N ILE A 220 19.27 8.65 5.29
CA ILE A 220 18.30 8.21 4.28
C ILE A 220 17.70 9.40 3.54
N ARG A 221 17.65 9.30 2.23
CA ARG A 221 17.02 10.30 1.33
C ARG A 221 16.06 9.62 0.36
N ILE A 222 15.00 10.35 0.01
CA ILE A 222 14.07 9.97 -1.07
C ILE A 222 14.31 10.94 -2.21
N GLN A 223 14.50 10.42 -3.41
CA GLN A 223 14.63 11.23 -4.63
C GLN A 223 13.50 10.84 -5.59
N TYR A 224 12.73 11.84 -6.02
CA TYR A 224 11.68 11.66 -7.01
C TYR A 224 12.20 11.99 -8.40
N HIS A 225 11.94 11.10 -9.35
CA HIS A 225 12.30 11.27 -10.75
C HIS A 225 11.04 11.48 -11.58
N SER A 226 10.93 12.65 -12.17
CA SER A 226 9.87 12.93 -13.14
C SER A 226 10.36 12.63 -14.56
N SER A 227 9.46 12.12 -15.39
CA SER A 227 9.72 11.80 -16.79
C SER A 227 9.88 13.05 -17.70
N TRP A 228 9.54 14.25 -17.21
CA TRP A 228 9.54 15.45 -18.07
C TRP A 228 10.32 16.64 -17.54
N PHE A 229 10.81 16.61 -16.27
CA PHE A 229 11.68 17.66 -15.76
C PHE A 229 12.40 17.23 -14.47
N ARG A 230 13.45 17.99 -14.13
CA ARG A 230 14.19 17.76 -12.90
C ARG A 230 13.47 18.38 -11.72
N ILE A 231 13.11 17.55 -10.73
CA ILE A 231 12.49 18.01 -9.49
C ILE A 231 13.57 18.53 -8.53
N PRO A 232 13.37 19.71 -7.90
CA PRO A 232 14.22 20.19 -6.83
C PRO A 232 14.26 19.21 -5.65
N LYS A 233 15.27 19.35 -4.78
CA LYS A 233 15.33 18.57 -3.55
C LYS A 233 14.05 18.76 -2.73
N LEU A 234 13.50 17.67 -2.18
CA LEU A 234 12.26 17.67 -1.39
C LEU A 234 12.31 18.55 -0.11
N ASN A 235 13.49 19.05 0.25
CA ASN A 235 13.71 19.85 1.49
C ASN A 235 13.46 21.35 1.30
N GLY A 236 13.13 21.81 0.08
CA GLY A 236 12.87 23.21 -0.25
C GLY A 236 11.39 23.54 -0.33
N ALA A 237 11.10 24.85 -0.55
CA ALA A 237 9.75 25.28 -0.91
C ALA A 237 9.33 24.58 -2.20
N MET A 238 8.16 23.94 -2.16
CA MET A 238 7.60 23.32 -3.36
C MET A 238 7.08 24.41 -4.30
N ALA A 239 7.29 24.22 -5.58
CA ALA A 239 6.71 25.12 -6.56
C ALA A 239 5.18 24.99 -6.57
N ASP A 240 4.50 26.07 -6.90
CA ASP A 240 3.05 26.10 -7.02
C ASP A 240 2.55 25.15 -8.12
N LEU A 241 1.30 24.70 -7.98
CA LEU A 241 0.63 23.84 -8.98
C LEU A 241 0.71 24.43 -10.40
N SER A 242 0.67 25.75 -10.55
CA SER A 242 0.78 26.45 -11.83
C SER A 242 2.11 26.16 -12.53
N VAL A 243 3.22 26.09 -11.79
CA VAL A 243 4.55 25.76 -12.31
C VAL A 243 4.58 24.33 -12.84
N TRP A 244 4.02 23.38 -12.09
CA TRP A 244 3.94 21.97 -12.53
C TRP A 244 3.07 21.82 -13.77
N THR A 245 1.93 22.53 -13.80
CA THR A 245 1.00 22.57 -14.94
C THR A 245 1.66 23.12 -16.19
N GLY A 246 2.39 24.25 -16.07
CA GLY A 246 3.10 24.86 -17.19
C GLY A 246 4.19 23.93 -17.75
N ARG A 247 5.01 23.34 -16.90
CA ARG A 247 6.07 22.41 -17.32
C ARG A 247 5.51 21.13 -17.97
N PHE A 248 4.40 20.61 -17.43
CA PHE A 248 3.78 19.43 -18.01
C PHE A 248 3.22 19.71 -19.40
N ARG A 249 2.55 20.86 -19.58
CA ARG A 249 2.04 21.30 -20.89
C ARG A 249 3.19 21.43 -21.90
N GLN A 250 4.25 22.13 -21.56
CA GLN A 250 5.43 22.27 -22.39
C GLN A 250 6.04 20.92 -22.78
N GLY A 251 6.15 19.99 -21.82
CA GLY A 251 6.68 18.66 -22.10
C GLY A 251 5.82 17.87 -23.09
N ILE A 252 4.47 17.92 -22.94
CA ILE A 252 3.55 17.27 -23.89
C ILE A 252 3.71 17.87 -25.30
N GLU A 253 3.75 19.20 -25.42
CA GLU A 253 3.93 19.88 -26.69
C GLU A 253 5.25 19.47 -27.39
N GLN A 254 6.34 19.38 -26.64
CA GLN A 254 7.64 18.96 -27.16
C GLN A 254 7.70 17.50 -27.62
N LYS A 255 6.87 16.63 -27.03
CA LYS A 255 6.88 15.19 -27.30
C LYS A 255 5.74 14.70 -28.18
N GLU A 256 4.81 15.57 -28.58
CA GLU A 256 3.58 15.17 -29.28
C GLU A 256 3.86 14.34 -30.53
N ASP A 257 4.82 14.76 -31.40
CA ASP A 257 5.18 14.01 -32.60
C ASP A 257 5.75 12.62 -32.29
N GLU A 258 6.54 12.52 -31.22
CA GLU A 258 7.10 11.26 -30.78
C GLU A 258 6.02 10.34 -30.19
N GLU A 259 5.10 10.90 -29.41
CA GLU A 259 3.95 10.16 -28.84
C GLU A 259 3.00 9.63 -29.91
N VAL A 260 2.76 10.40 -30.97
CA VAL A 260 1.99 9.95 -32.14
C VAL A 260 2.71 8.78 -32.82
N ARG A 261 4.02 8.88 -33.05
CA ARG A 261 4.81 7.78 -33.65
C ARG A 261 4.82 6.52 -32.79
N GLN A 262 4.98 6.69 -31.45
CA GLN A 262 5.01 5.55 -30.51
C GLN A 262 3.61 5.09 -30.07
N ARG A 263 2.54 5.83 -30.43
CA ARG A 263 1.13 5.51 -30.13
C ARG A 263 0.83 5.43 -28.63
N THR A 264 1.60 6.15 -27.80
CA THR A 264 1.50 6.13 -26.33
C THR A 264 2.01 7.45 -25.74
N GLY A 265 1.48 7.80 -24.56
CA GLY A 265 1.98 8.93 -23.78
C GLY A 265 3.37 8.65 -23.22
N LEU A 266 4.30 9.58 -23.45
CA LEU A 266 5.71 9.50 -23.02
C LEU A 266 6.01 10.40 -21.83
N ILE A 267 5.02 11.17 -21.37
CA ILE A 267 5.17 12.16 -20.32
C ILE A 267 4.01 12.02 -19.32
N GLY A 268 4.34 12.08 -18.04
CA GLY A 268 3.35 12.12 -16.98
C GLY A 268 3.66 11.24 -15.78
N PRO A 269 2.91 11.40 -14.67
CA PRO A 269 3.14 10.69 -13.42
C PRO A 269 3.03 9.16 -13.52
N HIS A 270 2.52 8.62 -14.62
CA HIS A 270 2.51 7.18 -14.88
C HIS A 270 3.89 6.60 -15.26
N LEU A 271 4.86 7.46 -15.59
CA LEU A 271 6.24 7.10 -15.93
C LEU A 271 7.24 7.52 -14.86
N ASP A 272 6.81 8.26 -13.85
CA ASP A 272 7.71 8.72 -12.78
C ASP A 272 8.24 7.59 -11.91
N ASP A 273 9.34 7.84 -11.19
CA ASP A 273 9.97 6.88 -10.32
C ASP A 273 10.48 7.51 -9.01
N LEU A 274 10.89 6.65 -8.07
CA LEU A 274 11.54 7.00 -6.82
C LEU A 274 12.85 6.25 -6.68
N ASP A 275 13.89 6.95 -6.18
CA ASP A 275 15.07 6.32 -5.61
C ASP A 275 15.08 6.52 -4.09
N PHE A 276 15.50 5.48 -3.39
CA PHE A 276 15.82 5.52 -1.97
C PHE A 276 17.33 5.43 -1.82
N LEU A 277 17.93 6.43 -1.17
CA LEU A 277 19.37 6.50 -0.99
C LEU A 277 19.72 6.31 0.48
N VAL A 278 20.72 5.48 0.75
CA VAL A 278 21.33 5.34 2.08
C VAL A 278 22.80 5.77 1.95
N ASP A 279 23.21 6.75 2.74
CA ASP A 279 24.55 7.38 2.68
C ASP A 279 24.95 7.81 1.25
N GLY A 280 23.97 8.38 0.53
CA GLY A 280 24.13 8.85 -0.83
C GLY A 280 24.18 7.76 -1.90
N ARG A 281 24.10 6.48 -1.55
CA ARG A 281 24.07 5.34 -2.47
C ARG A 281 22.65 4.85 -2.68
N PRO A 282 22.19 4.67 -3.92
CA PRO A 282 20.86 4.10 -4.16
C PRO A 282 20.75 2.68 -3.60
N LEU A 283 19.67 2.43 -2.86
CA LEU A 283 19.23 1.08 -2.53
C LEU A 283 18.77 0.40 -3.83
N LYS A 284 19.57 -0.57 -4.32
CA LYS A 284 19.31 -1.28 -5.59
C LYS A 284 19.41 -2.78 -5.38
N PRO A 285 18.96 -3.60 -6.35
CA PRO A 285 19.32 -5.02 -6.40
C PRO A 285 20.83 -5.16 -6.31
N GLY A 286 21.33 -5.83 -5.27
CA GLY A 286 22.78 -5.93 -4.94
C GLY A 286 23.14 -5.35 -3.55
N SER A 287 22.31 -4.52 -2.95
CA SER A 287 22.38 -4.22 -1.51
C SER A 287 22.11 -5.47 -0.67
N SER A 288 22.57 -5.53 0.58
CA SER A 288 22.36 -6.71 1.42
C SER A 288 20.84 -6.96 1.60
N ARG A 289 20.41 -8.23 1.57
CA ARG A 289 18.99 -8.60 1.79
C ARG A 289 18.45 -8.05 3.10
N GLY A 290 19.26 -8.15 4.17
CA GLY A 290 18.90 -7.62 5.48
C GLY A 290 18.70 -6.09 5.47
N GLU A 291 19.51 -5.34 4.74
CA GLU A 291 19.39 -3.88 4.62
C GLU A 291 18.11 -3.49 3.87
N MET A 292 17.81 -4.14 2.75
CA MET A 292 16.58 -3.91 1.98
C MET A 292 15.33 -4.25 2.80
N ARG A 293 15.38 -5.35 3.58
CA ARG A 293 14.28 -5.75 4.46
C ARG A 293 14.05 -4.73 5.57
N MET A 294 15.13 -4.31 6.24
CA MET A 294 15.04 -3.27 7.28
C MET A 294 14.51 -1.95 6.74
N PHE A 295 14.90 -1.60 5.51
CA PHE A 295 14.35 -0.44 4.85
C PHE A 295 12.84 -0.59 4.60
N ALA A 296 12.39 -1.72 4.06
CA ALA A 296 10.97 -1.96 3.77
C ALA A 296 10.12 -1.98 5.07
N ILE A 297 10.64 -2.55 6.15
CA ILE A 297 10.02 -2.48 7.48
C ILE A 297 9.94 -1.02 7.95
N SER A 298 11.05 -0.28 7.88
CA SER A 298 11.10 1.13 8.29
C SER A 298 10.12 1.99 7.49
N LEU A 299 9.97 1.72 6.19
CA LEU A 299 9.03 2.42 5.31
C LEU A 299 7.58 2.14 5.73
N THR A 300 7.24 0.88 6.03
CA THR A 300 5.89 0.49 6.49
C THR A 300 5.55 1.13 7.85
N LEU A 301 6.48 1.11 8.81
CA LEU A 301 6.27 1.74 10.12
C LEU A 301 6.15 3.26 9.98
N SER A 302 6.92 3.87 9.09
CA SER A 302 6.85 5.30 8.80
C SER A 302 5.52 5.70 8.17
N GLU A 303 4.99 4.86 7.27
CA GLU A 303 3.64 5.05 6.71
C GLU A 303 2.57 5.00 7.81
N ALA A 304 2.69 4.07 8.78
CA ALA A 304 1.77 3.98 9.91
C ALA A 304 1.80 5.24 10.79
N LYS A 305 3.00 5.73 11.11
CA LYS A 305 3.17 6.99 11.88
C LYS A 305 2.65 8.20 11.10
N LEU A 306 2.95 8.31 9.81
CA LEU A 306 2.44 9.39 8.96
C LEU A 306 0.91 9.36 8.84
N TYR A 307 0.33 8.17 8.65
CA TYR A 307 -1.12 8.00 8.65
C TYR A 307 -1.74 8.50 9.96
N ARG A 308 -1.17 8.13 11.12
CA ARG A 308 -1.61 8.64 12.43
C ARG A 308 -1.55 10.16 12.49
N ASN A 309 -0.46 10.77 12.03
CA ASN A 309 -0.30 12.23 12.06
C ASN A 309 -1.39 12.93 11.23
N LYS A 310 -1.74 12.38 10.06
CA LYS A 310 -2.74 12.94 9.15
C LYS A 310 -4.19 12.63 9.57
N LYS A 311 -4.46 11.43 10.09
CA LYS A 311 -5.81 10.93 10.41
C LYS A 311 -6.14 10.90 11.90
N ARG A 312 -5.19 11.25 12.78
CA ARG A 312 -5.33 11.23 14.25
C ARG A 312 -5.70 9.86 14.82
N ARG A 313 -5.41 8.78 14.09
CA ARG A 313 -5.64 7.39 14.49
C ARG A 313 -4.66 6.47 13.77
N PHE A 314 -4.21 5.41 14.44
CA PHE A 314 -3.38 4.41 13.79
C PHE A 314 -4.19 3.55 12.81
N PRO A 315 -3.61 3.14 11.68
CA PRO A 315 -4.11 2.03 10.87
C PRO A 315 -3.83 0.71 11.60
N VAL A 316 -4.48 -0.38 11.20
CA VAL A 316 -4.06 -1.73 11.60
C VAL A 316 -2.78 -2.09 10.86
N LEU A 317 -1.79 -2.61 11.57
CA LEU A 317 -0.52 -3.03 10.98
C LEU A 317 -0.47 -4.55 10.82
N LEU A 318 -0.15 -5.01 9.62
CA LEU A 318 -0.01 -6.42 9.26
C LEU A 318 1.45 -6.69 8.92
N LEU A 319 2.10 -7.59 9.67
CA LEU A 319 3.52 -7.93 9.51
C LEU A 319 3.65 -9.43 9.20
N ASP A 320 3.74 -9.75 7.92
CA ASP A 320 3.85 -11.15 7.47
C ASP A 320 5.31 -11.59 7.43
N ASP A 321 5.63 -12.63 8.22
CA ASP A 321 6.97 -13.24 8.31
C ASP A 321 8.08 -12.21 8.56
N VAL A 322 7.81 -11.24 9.44
CA VAL A 322 8.74 -10.11 9.65
C VAL A 322 9.99 -10.52 10.44
N THR A 323 9.90 -11.55 11.27
CA THR A 323 10.99 -11.98 12.19
C THR A 323 12.05 -12.84 11.49
N SER A 324 11.70 -13.50 10.38
CA SER A 324 12.67 -14.26 9.59
C SER A 324 13.78 -13.33 9.09
N GLU A 325 15.03 -13.73 9.20
CA GLU A 325 16.23 -12.96 8.81
C GLU A 325 16.53 -11.71 9.68
N LEU A 326 15.77 -11.44 10.78
CA LEU A 326 16.14 -10.43 11.75
C LEU A 326 17.00 -11.02 12.88
N ASP A 327 18.14 -10.39 13.17
CA ASP A 327 18.92 -10.70 14.37
C ASP A 327 18.15 -10.27 15.64
N ARG A 328 18.56 -10.81 16.79
CA ARG A 328 17.91 -10.58 18.09
C ARG A 328 17.76 -9.10 18.44
N LYS A 329 18.77 -8.29 18.12
CA LYS A 329 18.78 -6.86 18.42
C LYS A 329 17.73 -6.10 17.60
N ARG A 330 17.62 -6.43 16.31
CA ARG A 330 16.60 -5.85 15.42
C ARG A 330 15.19 -6.30 15.78
N GLN A 331 15.02 -7.56 16.23
CA GLN A 331 13.75 -8.03 16.78
C GLN A 331 13.30 -7.20 17.99
N GLU A 332 14.22 -6.92 18.94
CA GLU A 332 13.92 -6.08 20.12
C GLU A 332 13.52 -4.65 19.74
N ILE A 333 14.21 -4.05 18.75
CA ILE A 333 13.83 -2.73 18.24
C ILE A 333 12.46 -2.77 17.59
N LEU A 334 12.16 -3.81 16.79
CA LEU A 334 10.86 -3.99 16.17
C LEU A 334 9.77 -4.08 17.24
N CYS A 335 9.93 -4.90 18.29
CA CYS A 335 8.97 -5.02 19.38
C CYS A 335 8.64 -3.65 19.98
N LYS A 336 9.66 -2.88 20.37
CA LYS A 336 9.49 -1.53 20.94
C LYS A 336 8.75 -0.56 19.98
N GLN A 337 9.01 -0.67 18.68
CA GLN A 337 8.34 0.18 17.68
C GLN A 337 6.86 -0.19 17.50
N ILE A 338 6.52 -1.48 17.47
CA ILE A 338 5.15 -1.93 17.19
C ILE A 338 4.20 -1.80 18.39
N GLU A 339 4.70 -1.89 19.63
CA GLU A 339 3.89 -1.73 20.86
C GLU A 339 3.13 -0.40 20.89
N SER A 340 3.68 0.64 20.29
CA SER A 340 3.08 1.99 20.26
C SER A 340 2.17 2.26 19.05
N LEU A 341 1.97 1.29 18.16
CA LEU A 341 1.32 1.51 16.85
C LEU A 341 -0.17 1.11 16.78
N GLY A 342 -0.82 0.94 17.91
CA GLY A 342 -2.24 0.56 17.97
C GLY A 342 -2.43 -0.95 17.82
N GLN A 343 -3.21 -1.41 16.85
CA GLN A 343 -3.44 -2.85 16.65
C GLN A 343 -2.48 -3.39 15.58
N VAL A 344 -1.73 -4.44 15.94
CA VAL A 344 -0.72 -5.08 15.08
C VAL A 344 -0.99 -6.57 15.02
N PHE A 345 -0.95 -7.14 13.82
CA PHE A 345 -0.95 -8.58 13.59
C PHE A 345 0.40 -8.98 13.00
N LEU A 346 1.07 -9.95 13.62
CA LEU A 346 2.37 -10.42 13.22
C LEU A 346 2.35 -11.94 13.05
N THR A 347 2.90 -12.44 11.95
CA THR A 347 3.09 -13.88 11.76
C THR A 347 4.55 -14.26 11.97
N THR A 348 4.77 -15.39 12.62
CA THR A 348 6.11 -15.93 12.85
C THR A 348 6.10 -17.46 12.96
N THR A 349 7.25 -18.07 12.73
CA THR A 349 7.59 -19.44 13.05
C THR A 349 8.63 -19.52 14.18
N ASP A 350 9.05 -18.38 14.72
CA ASP A 350 10.12 -18.28 15.73
C ASP A 350 9.54 -18.29 17.14
N ASP A 351 9.57 -19.46 17.80
CA ASP A 351 9.09 -19.64 19.17
C ASP A 351 9.85 -18.78 20.17
N SER A 352 11.14 -18.48 19.91
CA SER A 352 11.93 -17.63 20.78
C SER A 352 11.44 -16.17 20.79
N PHE A 353 10.98 -15.69 19.64
CA PHE A 353 10.33 -14.39 19.50
C PHE A 353 8.96 -14.38 20.23
N VAL A 354 8.18 -15.41 20.05
CA VAL A 354 6.88 -15.59 20.76
C VAL A 354 7.08 -15.52 22.26
N GLY A 355 8.10 -16.24 22.79
CA GLY A 355 8.43 -16.24 24.21
C GLY A 355 8.72 -14.85 24.78
N LYS A 356 9.42 -13.99 24.03
CA LYS A 356 9.74 -12.61 24.43
C LYS A 356 8.50 -11.70 24.48
N MET A 357 7.50 -11.97 23.67
CA MET A 357 6.33 -11.12 23.52
C MET A 357 5.14 -11.56 24.37
N LYS A 358 5.26 -12.68 25.12
CA LYS A 358 4.15 -13.25 25.94
C LYS A 358 3.51 -12.25 26.90
N SER A 359 4.26 -11.32 27.45
CA SER A 359 3.76 -10.35 28.44
C SER A 359 3.00 -9.16 27.82
N CYS A 360 3.17 -8.91 26.52
CA CYS A 360 2.63 -7.71 25.84
C CYS A 360 1.83 -8.02 24.57
N ALA A 361 1.67 -9.29 24.20
CA ALA A 361 0.96 -9.70 23.00
C ALA A 361 -0.03 -10.84 23.28
N ARG A 362 -1.15 -10.85 22.54
CA ARG A 362 -2.04 -12.02 22.47
C ARG A 362 -1.48 -13.00 21.46
N ILE A 363 -1.36 -14.26 21.85
CA ILE A 363 -0.76 -15.31 21.04
C ILE A 363 -1.83 -16.25 20.53
N PHE A 364 -1.85 -16.46 19.22
CA PHE A 364 -2.73 -17.38 18.53
C PHE A 364 -1.91 -18.48 17.88
N GLN A 365 -2.19 -19.72 18.23
CA GLN A 365 -1.66 -20.88 17.52
C GLN A 365 -2.50 -21.13 16.27
N VAL A 366 -1.83 -21.29 15.12
CA VAL A 366 -2.48 -21.59 13.85
C VAL A 366 -2.05 -22.97 13.36
N GLN A 367 -3.01 -23.88 13.24
CA GLN A 367 -2.77 -25.26 12.82
C GLN A 367 -3.90 -25.74 11.90
N LYS A 368 -3.58 -26.24 10.71
CA LYS A 368 -4.52 -26.79 9.72
C LYS A 368 -5.74 -25.91 9.45
N GLY A 369 -5.55 -24.58 9.43
CA GLY A 369 -6.63 -23.62 9.24
C GLY A 369 -7.47 -23.30 10.48
N GLU A 370 -7.20 -23.90 11.61
CA GLU A 370 -7.78 -23.54 12.90
C GLU A 370 -6.90 -22.52 13.62
N ILE A 371 -7.53 -21.58 14.33
CA ILE A 371 -6.86 -20.49 15.04
C ILE A 371 -7.34 -20.48 16.48
N ILE A 372 -6.44 -20.77 17.40
CA ILE A 372 -6.73 -20.94 18.82
C ILE A 372 -5.95 -19.89 19.61
N LEU A 373 -6.64 -19.12 20.46
CA LEU A 373 -5.99 -18.23 21.42
C LEU A 373 -5.29 -19.06 22.50
N VAL A 374 -3.99 -18.78 22.69
CA VAL A 374 -3.17 -19.49 23.70
C VAL A 374 -2.96 -18.62 24.94
N THR A 375 -2.79 -17.30 24.74
CA THR A 375 -2.54 -16.33 25.85
C THR A 375 -3.07 -14.97 25.49
#